data_ef19344c32e1a54e11d537c678111bb4
#
_entry.id   ef19344c32e1a54e11d537c678111bb4
#
_cell.length_a   1.000
_cell.length_b   1.000
_cell.length_c   1.000
_cell.angle_alpha   90.00
_cell.angle_beta   90.00
_cell.angle_gamma   90.00
#
_symmetry.space_group_name_H-M   'P 1'
#
loop_
_entity.id
_entity.type
_entity.pdbx_description
1 polymer ?
#
loop_
_entity_poly.entity_id
_entity_poly.type
_entity_poly.pdbx_seq_one_letter_code
_entity_poly.pdbx_strand_id
1 'polypeptide(L)'
;SAKKAGAQKVVLIERDERAGGILQQCIHNGFGLHKFKEELTGPEYGERYEQMTFEEGVQLLTDTTVTDLSRDRIVTCINETGCFKIKAEAVVLAMGCRERPRGALNLAGDRPSGVMTAGTAQKFVNIKGYMPGRKIVILGSGDIGLIMARRMTLEGAEVKAVCEIMKDSGGLTRNIVQCLRDFDIPLRLRHTVTQVHGRERVEGVTIALVDEMLRPVEGTEEYIECDTLMLSVGLIPENELSKKAGVEIDPKTKGHVVDENRQTTCEGIFACGNVVKVHELVDFVSEEGETAGYAAACYAAGRPLETIHHSEKRISEKKGVKNLADETDPAVICTVCPIGCRIKVERVKDGYVTEGNNCKRGEAYAIKEVTSPERTLTTIMASDCKKMIPVKTDRPVPKEKIEELMKIINEKTLLLPISLGDIIIENIGGTGANVVCTRSFNI
;
A
#
# COMPACT_ATOMS: atom_id res chain seq x y z
N SER A 1 -4.12 20.12 -9.39
CA SER A 1 -5.42 20.38 -10.02
C SER A 1 -5.94 21.78 -9.68
N ALA A 2 -6.10 22.14 -8.41
CA ALA A 2 -6.65 23.47 -8.00
C ALA A 2 -5.88 24.65 -8.61
N LYS A 3 -4.55 24.62 -8.64
CA LYS A 3 -3.72 25.66 -9.29
C LYS A 3 -4.00 25.75 -10.78
N LYS A 4 -4.06 24.60 -11.48
CA LYS A 4 -4.42 24.54 -12.92
C LYS A 4 -5.82 25.07 -13.20
N ALA A 5 -6.74 24.95 -12.24
CA ALA A 5 -8.08 25.51 -12.31
C ALA A 5 -8.16 27.01 -11.96
N GLY A 6 -7.04 27.68 -11.70
CA GLY A 6 -6.94 29.11 -11.48
C GLY A 6 -6.96 29.57 -10.02
N ALA A 7 -6.84 28.66 -9.04
CA ALA A 7 -6.71 29.06 -7.64
C ALA A 7 -5.41 29.84 -7.42
N GLN A 8 -5.51 31.07 -6.90
CA GLN A 8 -4.35 31.96 -6.71
C GLN A 8 -3.40 31.42 -5.64
N LYS A 9 -3.93 30.97 -4.51
CA LYS A 9 -3.14 30.41 -3.40
C LYS A 9 -3.69 29.03 -3.04
N VAL A 10 -2.81 28.04 -3.05
CA VAL A 10 -3.09 26.69 -2.58
C VAL A 10 -2.06 26.34 -1.52
N VAL A 11 -2.53 25.85 -0.38
CA VAL A 11 -1.68 25.37 0.72
C VAL A 11 -1.96 23.90 0.93
N LEU A 12 -0.94 23.07 0.89
CA LEU A 12 -0.98 21.66 1.24
C LEU A 12 -0.36 21.48 2.62
N ILE A 13 -1.09 20.85 3.53
CA ILE A 13 -0.66 20.64 4.92
C ILE A 13 -0.41 19.15 5.11
N GLU A 14 0.79 18.79 5.54
CA GLU A 14 1.20 17.42 5.81
C GLU A 14 1.81 17.31 7.21
N ARG A 15 1.38 16.31 7.97
CA ARG A 15 1.85 16.08 9.34
C ARG A 15 3.24 15.45 9.42
N ASP A 16 3.63 14.66 8.41
CA ASP A 16 4.95 14.05 8.33
C ASP A 16 5.97 15.03 7.67
N GLU A 17 7.23 14.67 7.70
CA GLU A 17 8.34 15.48 7.13
C GLU A 17 8.27 15.63 5.61
N ARG A 18 7.45 14.81 4.92
CA ARG A 18 7.25 14.80 3.47
C ARG A 18 5.81 14.53 3.09
N ALA A 19 5.39 15.11 1.97
CA ALA A 19 4.11 14.80 1.36
C ALA A 19 4.08 13.37 0.77
N GLY A 20 2.88 12.85 0.50
CA GLY A 20 2.65 11.51 -0.09
C GLY A 20 2.15 10.46 0.90
N GLY A 21 2.16 10.75 2.19
CA GLY A 21 1.57 9.91 3.23
C GLY A 21 2.07 8.46 3.17
N ILE A 22 1.13 7.49 3.09
CA ILE A 22 1.44 6.05 3.11
C ILE A 22 2.33 5.59 1.95
N LEU A 23 2.36 6.30 0.82
CA LEU A 23 3.22 5.96 -0.33
C LEU A 23 4.70 5.94 0.04
N GLN A 24 5.12 6.78 0.99
CA GLN A 24 6.51 6.87 1.42
C GLN A 24 7.05 5.55 2.01
N GLN A 25 6.19 4.74 2.61
CA GLN A 25 6.57 3.43 3.15
C GLN A 25 6.24 2.25 2.22
N CYS A 26 5.47 2.47 1.14
CA CYS A 26 5.09 1.45 0.17
C CYS A 26 6.19 1.25 -0.88
N ILE A 27 7.34 0.70 -0.48
CA ILE A 27 8.52 0.55 -1.35
C ILE A 27 8.36 -0.51 -2.46
N HIS A 28 7.30 -1.31 -2.44
CA HIS A 28 6.99 -2.27 -3.50
C HIS A 28 6.55 -1.57 -4.78
N ASN A 29 6.68 -2.25 -5.91
CA ASN A 29 6.24 -1.80 -7.23
C ASN A 29 4.73 -2.04 -7.47
N GLY A 30 4.23 -1.53 -8.60
CA GLY A 30 2.85 -1.69 -9.05
C GLY A 30 2.00 -0.41 -9.01
N PHE A 31 2.60 0.72 -8.70
CA PHE A 31 1.97 2.05 -8.75
C PHE A 31 2.14 2.68 -10.14
N GLY A 32 1.22 3.54 -10.55
CA GLY A 32 1.34 4.38 -11.75
C GLY A 32 1.04 3.71 -13.09
N LEU A 33 0.66 2.45 -13.11
CA LEU A 33 0.40 1.70 -14.35
C LEU A 33 -0.71 2.34 -15.21
N HIS A 34 -1.72 2.94 -14.59
CA HIS A 34 -2.82 3.62 -15.29
C HIS A 34 -2.49 5.08 -15.57
N LYS A 35 -1.96 5.80 -14.58
CA LYS A 35 -1.71 7.25 -14.65
C LYS A 35 -0.47 7.59 -15.46
N PHE A 36 0.65 6.94 -15.16
CA PHE A 36 1.95 7.25 -15.78
C PHE A 36 2.36 6.26 -16.87
N LYS A 37 1.62 5.15 -17.05
CA LYS A 37 1.97 4.04 -17.97
C LYS A 37 3.32 3.39 -17.64
N GLU A 38 3.77 3.55 -16.41
CA GLU A 38 5.02 3.03 -15.88
C GLU A 38 4.75 2.27 -14.58
N GLU A 39 5.58 1.27 -14.28
CA GLU A 39 5.52 0.57 -13.02
C GLU A 39 6.48 1.23 -12.02
N LEU A 40 5.92 1.94 -11.06
CA LEU A 40 6.63 2.70 -10.05
C LEU A 40 6.51 2.03 -8.68
N THR A 41 7.42 2.37 -7.78
CA THR A 41 7.25 2.17 -6.34
C THR A 41 6.40 3.30 -5.74
N GLY A 42 5.90 3.12 -4.50
CA GLY A 42 5.16 4.18 -3.82
C GLY A 42 5.95 5.49 -3.66
N PRO A 43 7.22 5.44 -3.21
CA PRO A 43 8.09 6.62 -3.13
C PRO A 43 8.28 7.33 -4.47
N GLU A 44 8.54 6.60 -5.57
CA GLU A 44 8.64 7.19 -6.92
C GLU A 44 7.35 7.89 -7.34
N TYR A 45 6.20 7.27 -7.08
CA TYR A 45 4.89 7.86 -7.38
C TYR A 45 4.65 9.13 -6.56
N GLY A 46 4.96 9.09 -5.26
CA GLY A 46 4.84 10.24 -4.35
C GLY A 46 5.74 11.40 -4.77
N GLU A 47 7.01 11.14 -5.10
CA GLU A 47 7.98 12.16 -5.52
C GLU A 47 7.57 12.85 -6.83
N ARG A 48 7.00 12.11 -7.79
CA ARG A 48 6.46 12.73 -9.02
C ARG A 48 5.36 13.74 -8.71
N TYR A 49 4.44 13.41 -7.81
CA TYR A 49 3.38 14.35 -7.41
C TYR A 49 3.91 15.50 -6.56
N GLU A 50 4.90 15.27 -5.71
CA GLU A 50 5.58 16.32 -4.95
C GLU A 50 6.24 17.33 -5.91
N GLN A 51 6.95 16.85 -6.92
CA GLN A 51 7.57 17.68 -7.96
C GLN A 51 6.52 18.49 -8.73
N MET A 52 5.45 17.86 -9.20
CA MET A 52 4.32 18.55 -9.87
C MET A 52 3.69 19.62 -8.97
N THR A 53 3.59 19.35 -7.67
CA THR A 53 3.06 20.29 -6.68
C THR A 53 3.96 21.51 -6.55
N PHE A 54 5.26 21.32 -6.52
CA PHE A 54 6.27 22.38 -6.50
C PHE A 54 6.24 23.22 -7.79
N GLU A 55 6.20 22.59 -8.96
CA GLU A 55 6.14 23.26 -10.27
C GLU A 55 4.89 24.15 -10.43
N GLU A 56 3.77 23.74 -9.86
CA GLU A 56 2.52 24.53 -9.86
C GLU A 56 2.51 25.64 -8.81
N GLY A 57 3.57 25.81 -8.01
CA GLY A 57 3.68 26.82 -6.99
C GLY A 57 2.68 26.65 -5.83
N VAL A 58 2.39 25.42 -5.44
CA VAL A 58 1.62 25.10 -4.22
C VAL A 58 2.53 25.27 -3.00
N GLN A 59 2.04 25.95 -1.98
CA GLN A 59 2.75 26.07 -0.71
C GLN A 59 2.59 24.79 0.08
N LEU A 60 3.69 24.09 0.34
CA LEU A 60 3.73 22.89 1.18
C LEU A 60 4.12 23.26 2.62
N LEU A 61 3.34 22.82 3.60
CA LEU A 61 3.62 22.90 5.04
C LEU A 61 3.74 21.48 5.58
N THR A 62 4.98 21.00 5.72
CA THR A 62 5.30 19.72 6.37
C THR A 62 5.40 19.89 7.88
N ASP A 63 5.54 18.78 8.62
CA ASP A 63 5.61 18.74 10.07
C ASP A 63 4.50 19.57 10.74
N THR A 64 3.36 19.68 10.05
CA THR A 64 2.23 20.52 10.44
C THR A 64 0.97 19.67 10.57
N THR A 65 0.47 19.54 11.80
CA THR A 65 -0.72 18.75 12.12
C THR A 65 -1.96 19.65 12.18
N VAL A 66 -3.01 19.26 11.43
CA VAL A 66 -4.35 19.85 11.58
C VAL A 66 -5.02 19.23 12.81
N THR A 67 -5.38 20.06 13.78
CA THR A 67 -6.01 19.63 15.04
C THR A 67 -7.51 19.89 15.09
N ASP A 68 -8.00 20.81 14.26
CA ASP A 68 -9.41 21.15 14.19
C ASP A 68 -9.80 21.72 12.82
N LEU A 69 -11.06 21.49 12.42
CA LEU A 69 -11.69 22.04 11.24
C LEU A 69 -13.10 22.51 11.60
N SER A 70 -13.40 23.78 11.38
CA SER A 70 -14.74 24.31 11.56
C SER A 70 -15.58 24.21 10.28
N ARG A 71 -16.90 24.27 10.43
CA ARG A 71 -17.85 24.35 9.30
C ARG A 71 -17.60 25.58 8.42
N ASP A 72 -17.08 26.67 9.01
CA ASP A 72 -16.76 27.92 8.30
C ASP A 72 -15.38 27.87 7.62
N ARG A 73 -14.81 26.67 7.46
CA ARG A 73 -13.53 26.41 6.78
C ARG A 73 -12.32 27.08 7.48
N ILE A 74 -12.37 27.18 8.81
CA ILE A 74 -11.21 27.56 9.60
C ILE A 74 -10.46 26.29 9.98
N VAL A 75 -9.23 26.17 9.49
CA VAL A 75 -8.32 25.06 9.76
C VAL A 75 -7.36 25.46 10.87
N THR A 76 -7.37 24.77 12.00
CA THR A 76 -6.43 25.00 13.10
C THR A 76 -5.26 24.04 12.96
N CYS A 77 -4.06 24.58 12.93
CA CYS A 77 -2.80 23.85 12.73
C CYS A 77 -1.87 24.03 13.92
N ILE A 78 -1.01 23.04 14.12
CA ILE A 78 0.11 23.10 15.07
C ILE A 78 1.37 22.56 14.40
N ASN A 79 2.49 23.24 14.60
CA ASN A 79 3.82 22.80 14.24
C ASN A 79 4.87 23.34 15.23
N GLU A 80 6.16 23.26 14.94
CA GLU A 80 7.24 23.74 15.80
C GLU A 80 7.15 25.24 16.14
N THR A 81 6.54 26.06 15.25
CA THR A 81 6.39 27.51 15.46
C THR A 81 5.18 27.86 16.35
N GLY A 82 4.34 26.87 16.67
CA GLY A 82 3.16 27.03 17.52
C GLY A 82 1.83 26.68 16.85
N CYS A 83 0.74 27.19 17.46
CA CYS A 83 -0.62 27.00 16.97
C CYS A 83 -1.09 28.21 16.16
N PHE A 84 -1.63 27.97 14.97
CA PHE A 84 -2.15 29.03 14.09
C PHE A 84 -3.41 28.57 13.35
N LYS A 85 -4.12 29.52 12.75
CA LYS A 85 -5.35 29.26 12.00
C LYS A 85 -5.26 29.75 10.57
N ILE A 86 -5.80 28.97 9.65
CA ILE A 86 -5.95 29.32 8.24
C ILE A 86 -7.45 29.40 7.96
N LYS A 87 -7.93 30.54 7.48
CA LYS A 87 -9.28 30.65 6.91
C LYS A 87 -9.16 30.41 5.41
N ALA A 88 -9.88 29.41 4.92
CA ALA A 88 -9.87 29.03 3.51
C ALA A 88 -11.22 29.31 2.84
N GLU A 89 -11.21 29.63 1.54
CA GLU A 89 -12.43 29.70 0.73
C GLU A 89 -12.97 28.29 0.44
N ALA A 90 -12.08 27.31 0.25
CA ALA A 90 -12.44 25.91 0.10
C ALA A 90 -11.41 25.03 0.81
N VAL A 91 -11.83 23.85 1.28
CA VAL A 91 -10.97 22.85 1.92
C VAL A 91 -11.14 21.52 1.20
N VAL A 92 -10.03 20.83 0.88
CA VAL A 92 -10.04 19.47 0.35
C VAL A 92 -9.46 18.53 1.41
N LEU A 93 -10.27 17.58 1.85
CA LEU A 93 -9.90 16.55 2.82
C LEU A 93 -9.29 15.34 2.08
N ALA A 94 -7.99 15.14 2.24
CA ALA A 94 -7.23 14.03 1.63
C ALA A 94 -6.46 13.24 2.70
N MET A 95 -7.06 13.06 3.89
CA MET A 95 -6.42 12.51 5.08
C MET A 95 -6.24 10.98 5.02
N GLY A 96 -6.80 10.31 4.01
CA GLY A 96 -6.67 8.88 3.83
C GLY A 96 -7.44 8.04 4.87
N CYS A 97 -6.83 6.95 5.28
CA CYS A 97 -7.39 6.00 6.23
C CYS A 97 -6.31 5.48 7.18
N ARG A 98 -6.73 4.87 8.29
CA ARG A 98 -5.88 4.13 9.20
C ARG A 98 -6.26 2.66 9.24
N GLU A 99 -5.33 1.81 9.65
CA GLU A 99 -5.61 0.39 9.85
C GLU A 99 -6.48 0.17 11.08
N ARG A 100 -7.30 -0.88 11.03
CA ARG A 100 -8.10 -1.32 12.16
C ARG A 100 -7.18 -1.86 13.27
N PRO A 101 -7.15 -1.23 14.47
CA PRO A 101 -6.27 -1.63 15.55
C PRO A 101 -6.77 -2.88 16.26
N ARG A 102 -5.90 -3.52 17.05
CA ARG A 102 -6.26 -4.68 17.90
C ARG A 102 -7.52 -4.44 18.75
N GLY A 103 -7.67 -3.23 19.30
CA GLY A 103 -8.83 -2.90 20.14
C GLY A 103 -10.18 -2.95 19.44
N ALA A 104 -10.20 -2.95 18.10
CA ALA A 104 -11.40 -3.13 17.29
C ALA A 104 -11.68 -4.61 16.96
N LEU A 105 -10.79 -5.51 17.36
CA LEU A 105 -10.92 -6.95 17.23
C LEU A 105 -11.07 -7.55 18.62
N ASN A 106 -12.02 -8.43 18.79
CA ASN A 106 -12.23 -9.13 20.08
C ASN A 106 -11.21 -10.29 20.22
N LEU A 107 -9.90 -9.99 20.09
CA LEU A 107 -8.85 -10.97 20.29
C LEU A 107 -8.66 -11.24 21.78
N ALA A 108 -8.92 -12.47 22.18
CA ALA A 108 -8.71 -12.94 23.55
C ALA A 108 -7.22 -13.11 23.89
N GLY A 109 -6.93 -13.36 25.16
CA GLY A 109 -5.58 -13.59 25.67
C GLY A 109 -4.87 -12.34 26.14
N ASP A 110 -3.56 -12.48 26.31
CA ASP A 110 -2.69 -11.47 26.88
C ASP A 110 -2.53 -10.22 25.97
N ARG A 111 -1.95 -9.16 26.52
CA ARG A 111 -1.64 -7.93 25.78
C ARG A 111 -0.13 -7.64 25.76
N PRO A 112 0.69 -8.54 25.26
CA PRO A 112 2.13 -8.35 25.17
C PRO A 112 2.50 -7.36 24.08
N SER A 113 3.77 -6.93 24.06
CA SER A 113 4.36 -6.30 22.88
C SER A 113 4.44 -7.30 21.71
N GLY A 114 4.57 -6.83 20.46
CA GLY A 114 4.65 -7.69 19.26
C GLY A 114 3.31 -7.90 18.55
N VAL A 115 2.19 -7.34 19.06
CA VAL A 115 0.94 -7.25 18.29
C VAL A 115 0.85 -5.85 17.67
N MET A 116 0.86 -5.76 16.35
CA MET A 116 0.82 -4.49 15.63
C MET A 116 0.10 -4.61 14.29
N THR A 117 -0.30 -3.49 13.70
CA THR A 117 -0.84 -3.50 12.34
C THR A 117 0.26 -3.69 11.30
N ALA A 118 -0.08 -4.24 10.14
CA ALA A 118 0.87 -4.50 9.07
C ALA A 118 1.53 -3.21 8.55
N GLY A 119 0.79 -2.10 8.46
CA GLY A 119 1.34 -0.80 8.06
C GLY A 119 2.26 -0.20 9.13
N THR A 120 2.02 -0.43 10.42
CA THR A 120 2.97 -0.07 11.48
C THR A 120 4.27 -0.85 11.32
N ALA A 121 4.20 -2.16 11.09
CA ALA A 121 5.38 -2.99 10.81
C ALA A 121 6.11 -2.52 9.55
N GLN A 122 5.37 -2.14 8.51
CA GLN A 122 5.92 -1.57 7.28
C GLN A 122 6.71 -0.28 7.54
N LYS A 123 6.17 0.63 8.36
CA LYS A 123 6.87 1.87 8.75
C LYS A 123 8.13 1.55 9.55
N PHE A 124 8.08 0.59 10.48
CA PHE A 124 9.27 0.17 11.22
C PHE A 124 10.37 -0.35 10.31
N VAL A 125 10.06 -1.26 9.41
CA VAL A 125 11.07 -1.85 8.50
C VAL A 125 11.53 -0.82 7.48
N ASN A 126 10.61 -0.24 6.70
CA ASN A 126 10.95 0.51 5.49
C ASN A 126 11.42 1.94 5.75
N ILE A 127 11.01 2.55 6.88
CA ILE A 127 11.37 3.94 7.19
C ILE A 127 12.35 4.02 8.35
N LYS A 128 12.16 3.17 9.39
CA LYS A 128 12.95 3.26 10.62
C LYS A 128 14.09 2.23 10.71
N GLY A 129 14.12 1.23 9.84
CA GLY A 129 15.14 0.16 9.84
C GLY A 129 15.07 -0.78 11.03
N TYR A 130 13.89 -0.90 11.66
CA TYR A 130 13.69 -1.79 12.80
C TYR A 130 12.92 -3.04 12.38
N MET A 131 13.43 -4.20 12.78
CA MET A 131 12.76 -5.47 12.59
C MET A 131 11.70 -5.69 13.69
N PRO A 132 10.40 -5.79 13.36
CA PRO A 132 9.33 -5.98 14.34
C PRO A 132 9.41 -7.31 15.08
N GLY A 133 9.86 -8.35 14.41
CA GLY A 133 10.03 -9.70 14.92
C GLY A 133 10.64 -10.64 13.92
N ARG A 134 10.89 -11.88 14.33
CA ARG A 134 11.57 -12.90 13.51
C ARG A 134 10.68 -14.09 13.17
N LYS A 135 9.70 -14.42 14.01
CA LYS A 135 8.69 -15.45 13.78
C LYS A 135 7.32 -14.79 13.75
N ILE A 136 6.70 -14.74 12.59
CA ILE A 136 5.56 -13.84 12.35
C ILE A 136 4.34 -14.63 11.92
N VAL A 137 3.20 -14.34 12.52
CA VAL A 137 1.87 -14.70 12.01
C VAL A 137 1.16 -13.43 11.56
N ILE A 138 0.50 -13.50 10.40
CA ILE A 138 -0.25 -12.38 9.84
C ILE A 138 -1.73 -12.74 9.84
N LEU A 139 -2.58 -11.89 10.41
CA LEU A 139 -4.04 -12.01 10.37
C LEU A 139 -4.62 -11.05 9.33
N GLY A 140 -5.21 -11.61 8.30
CA GLY A 140 -5.78 -10.94 7.13
C GLY A 140 -4.89 -11.04 5.90
N SER A 141 -5.47 -11.48 4.78
CA SER A 141 -4.82 -11.67 3.48
C SER A 141 -5.15 -10.57 2.47
N GLY A 142 -5.45 -9.36 2.93
CA GLY A 142 -5.49 -8.17 2.09
C GLY A 142 -4.08 -7.82 1.56
N ASP A 143 -3.99 -6.97 0.53
CA ASP A 143 -2.71 -6.67 -0.14
C ASP A 143 -1.59 -6.26 0.80
N ILE A 144 -1.88 -5.44 1.81
CA ILE A 144 -0.87 -5.03 2.80
C ILE A 144 -0.31 -6.24 3.57
N GLY A 145 -1.18 -7.17 3.98
CA GLY A 145 -0.76 -8.40 4.67
C GLY A 145 0.14 -9.28 3.82
N LEU A 146 -0.24 -9.47 2.53
CA LEU A 146 0.53 -10.25 1.57
C LEU A 146 1.90 -9.60 1.27
N ILE A 147 1.91 -8.30 1.00
CA ILE A 147 3.13 -7.54 0.74
C ILE A 147 4.07 -7.59 1.94
N MET A 148 3.54 -7.49 3.16
CA MET A 148 4.34 -7.58 4.37
C MET A 148 4.86 -8.98 4.64
N ALA A 149 4.11 -10.03 4.27
CA ALA A 149 4.62 -11.40 4.33
C ALA A 149 5.93 -11.53 3.53
N ARG A 150 5.90 -11.16 2.24
CA ARG A 150 7.10 -11.11 1.39
C ARG A 150 8.19 -10.21 1.97
N ARG A 151 7.82 -9.02 2.41
CA ARG A 151 8.78 -8.02 2.87
C ARG A 151 9.56 -8.49 4.10
N MET A 152 8.87 -9.10 5.05
CA MET A 152 9.48 -9.64 6.26
C MET A 152 10.39 -10.84 5.96
N THR A 153 9.98 -11.69 5.01
CA THR A 153 10.81 -12.82 4.57
C THR A 153 12.10 -12.34 3.90
N LEU A 154 12.04 -11.32 3.06
CA LEU A 154 13.23 -10.71 2.44
C LEU A 154 14.20 -10.11 3.47
N GLU A 155 13.71 -9.67 4.62
CA GLU A 155 14.52 -9.17 5.74
C GLU A 155 14.96 -10.31 6.70
N GLY A 156 14.71 -11.56 6.35
CA GLY A 156 15.18 -12.75 7.10
C GLY A 156 14.28 -13.16 8.26
N ALA A 157 13.02 -12.71 8.32
CA ALA A 157 12.02 -13.26 9.23
C ALA A 157 11.37 -14.52 8.64
N GLU A 158 10.93 -15.41 9.51
CA GLU A 158 10.12 -16.57 9.17
C GLU A 158 8.63 -16.20 9.32
N VAL A 159 7.90 -16.12 8.21
CA VAL A 159 6.46 -15.94 8.23
C VAL A 159 5.79 -17.31 8.33
N LYS A 160 5.28 -17.64 9.52
CA LYS A 160 4.70 -18.96 9.85
C LYS A 160 3.41 -19.23 9.11
N ALA A 161 2.54 -18.23 8.99
CA ALA A 161 1.28 -18.32 8.27
C ALA A 161 0.68 -16.93 8.01
N VAL A 162 -0.11 -16.84 6.94
CA VAL A 162 -1.10 -15.80 6.73
C VAL A 162 -2.48 -16.41 6.95
N CYS A 163 -3.25 -15.90 7.92
CA CYS A 163 -4.59 -16.40 8.25
C CYS A 163 -5.64 -15.47 7.66
N GLU A 164 -6.63 -16.05 7.00
CA GLU A 164 -7.75 -15.34 6.39
C GLU A 164 -9.07 -15.94 6.87
N ILE A 165 -9.92 -15.09 7.45
CA ILE A 165 -11.21 -15.52 7.97
C ILE A 165 -12.20 -15.93 6.87
N MET A 166 -12.06 -15.34 5.69
CA MET A 166 -12.88 -15.65 4.53
C MET A 166 -12.41 -16.93 3.83
N LYS A 167 -13.28 -17.49 3.00
CA LYS A 167 -12.96 -18.66 2.16
C LYS A 167 -12.02 -18.33 0.99
N ASP A 168 -11.89 -17.06 0.63
CA ASP A 168 -11.04 -16.55 -0.44
C ASP A 168 -10.16 -15.42 0.12
N SER A 169 -8.96 -15.27 -0.42
CA SER A 169 -8.08 -14.13 -0.07
C SER A 169 -8.68 -12.81 -0.55
N GLY A 170 -8.55 -11.77 0.27
CA GLY A 170 -8.98 -10.41 -0.07
C GLY A 170 -7.99 -9.63 -0.94
N GLY A 171 -6.75 -10.10 -1.09
CA GLY A 171 -5.72 -9.44 -1.87
C GLY A 171 -5.76 -9.78 -3.36
N LEU A 172 -5.05 -9.00 -4.17
CA LEU A 172 -4.90 -9.25 -5.60
C LEU A 172 -4.20 -10.59 -5.86
N THR A 173 -4.67 -11.32 -6.85
CA THR A 173 -4.12 -12.64 -7.23
C THR A 173 -2.61 -12.61 -7.47
N ARG A 174 -2.11 -11.54 -8.11
CA ARG A 174 -0.67 -11.35 -8.31
C ARG A 174 0.12 -11.29 -7.00
N ASN A 175 -0.45 -10.69 -5.96
CA ASN A 175 0.22 -10.58 -4.66
C ASN A 175 0.22 -11.91 -3.92
N ILE A 176 -0.80 -12.77 -4.10
CA ILE A 176 -0.76 -14.14 -3.56
C ILE A 176 0.42 -14.92 -4.16
N VAL A 177 0.63 -14.80 -5.47
CA VAL A 177 1.76 -15.48 -6.15
C VAL A 177 3.09 -14.90 -5.68
N GLN A 178 3.30 -13.60 -5.87
CA GLN A 178 4.59 -12.96 -5.62
C GLN A 178 4.96 -12.84 -4.14
N CYS A 179 3.97 -12.87 -3.24
CA CYS A 179 4.22 -12.64 -1.82
C CYS A 179 4.12 -13.89 -0.97
N LEU A 180 3.35 -14.89 -1.39
CA LEU A 180 3.23 -16.14 -0.65
C LEU A 180 3.83 -17.32 -1.39
N ARG A 181 3.38 -17.63 -2.62
CA ARG A 181 3.85 -18.81 -3.36
C ARG A 181 5.35 -18.75 -3.69
N ASP A 182 5.86 -17.56 -4.05
CA ASP A 182 7.29 -17.38 -4.34
C ASP A 182 8.21 -17.62 -3.13
N PHE A 183 7.65 -17.64 -1.91
CA PHE A 183 8.38 -17.80 -0.65
C PHE A 183 7.86 -18.93 0.22
N ASP A 184 7.01 -19.82 -0.34
CA ASP A 184 6.42 -20.98 0.35
C ASP A 184 5.72 -20.63 1.67
N ILE A 185 5.09 -19.43 1.74
CA ILE A 185 4.39 -18.96 2.93
C ILE A 185 2.98 -19.55 2.96
N PRO A 186 2.59 -20.28 4.03
CA PRO A 186 1.27 -20.89 4.11
C PRO A 186 0.13 -19.87 4.20
N LEU A 187 -0.90 -20.03 3.34
CA LEU A 187 -2.17 -19.29 3.42
C LEU A 187 -3.23 -20.19 4.07
N ARG A 188 -3.68 -19.81 5.26
CA ARG A 188 -4.72 -20.50 6.04
C ARG A 188 -6.06 -19.82 5.82
N LEU A 189 -6.82 -20.23 4.81
CA LEU A 189 -8.18 -19.73 4.54
C LEU A 189 -9.17 -20.29 5.57
N ARG A 190 -10.23 -19.53 5.86
CA ARG A 190 -11.23 -19.86 6.89
C ARG A 190 -10.64 -20.03 8.28
N HIS A 191 -9.54 -19.34 8.58
CA HIS A 191 -8.91 -19.34 9.89
C HIS A 191 -8.85 -17.94 10.48
N THR A 192 -9.00 -17.87 11.79
CA THR A 192 -8.80 -16.64 12.55
C THR A 192 -7.94 -16.89 13.77
N VAL A 193 -7.32 -15.83 14.29
CA VAL A 193 -6.64 -15.89 15.59
C VAL A 193 -7.69 -15.79 16.69
N THR A 194 -7.73 -16.77 17.58
CA THR A 194 -8.67 -16.83 18.70
C THR A 194 -8.04 -16.34 20.01
N GLN A 195 -6.72 -16.54 20.17
CA GLN A 195 -6.03 -16.16 21.40
C GLN A 195 -4.58 -15.74 21.11
N VAL A 196 -4.11 -14.75 21.86
CA VAL A 196 -2.71 -14.29 21.89
C VAL A 196 -2.08 -14.72 23.20
N HIS A 197 -0.89 -15.31 23.14
CA HIS A 197 -0.14 -15.80 24.29
C HIS A 197 1.14 -14.98 24.48
N GLY A 198 1.55 -14.81 25.74
CA GLY A 198 2.79 -14.14 26.13
C GLY A 198 2.56 -12.96 27.07
N ARG A 199 3.49 -12.74 27.97
CA ARG A 199 3.39 -11.70 28.99
C ARG A 199 4.05 -10.40 28.58
N GLU A 200 5.35 -10.42 28.30
CA GLU A 200 6.11 -9.22 27.89
C GLU A 200 6.07 -9.04 26.37
N ARG A 201 6.24 -10.14 25.65
CA ARG A 201 6.16 -10.21 24.19
C ARG A 201 5.27 -11.37 23.78
N VAL A 202 4.77 -11.35 22.54
CA VAL A 202 4.06 -12.48 21.94
C VAL A 202 5.00 -13.70 21.93
N GLU A 203 4.51 -14.82 22.44
CA GLU A 203 5.18 -16.14 22.44
C GLU A 203 4.50 -17.09 21.46
N GLY A 204 3.26 -16.80 21.11
CA GLY A 204 2.48 -17.54 20.15
C GLY A 204 1.06 -17.03 20.01
N VAL A 205 0.35 -17.61 19.06
CA VAL A 205 -1.08 -17.40 18.85
C VAL A 205 -1.79 -18.73 18.68
N THR A 206 -3.03 -18.80 19.12
CA THR A 206 -3.93 -19.90 18.75
C THR A 206 -4.79 -19.44 17.57
N ILE A 207 -4.81 -20.23 16.52
CA ILE A 207 -5.72 -20.08 15.38
C ILE A 207 -6.79 -21.16 15.43
N ALA A 208 -7.93 -20.92 14.78
CA ALA A 208 -8.97 -21.95 14.59
C ALA A 208 -9.70 -21.75 13.25
N LEU A 209 -10.26 -22.85 12.73
CA LEU A 209 -11.22 -22.79 11.63
C LEU A 209 -12.44 -21.97 12.03
N VAL A 210 -13.08 -21.34 11.05
CA VAL A 210 -14.36 -20.64 11.27
C VAL A 210 -15.49 -21.28 10.44
N ASP A 211 -16.68 -21.26 11.02
CA ASP A 211 -17.92 -21.66 10.38
C ASP A 211 -18.39 -20.64 9.31
N GLU A 212 -19.53 -20.87 8.68
CA GLU A 212 -20.11 -19.96 7.69
C GLU A 212 -20.56 -18.61 8.30
N MET A 213 -20.73 -18.55 9.63
CA MET A 213 -21.04 -17.33 10.37
C MET A 213 -19.78 -16.63 10.90
N LEU A 214 -18.59 -17.08 10.44
CA LEU A 214 -17.28 -16.58 10.84
C LEU A 214 -16.99 -16.75 12.36
N ARG A 215 -17.56 -17.77 13.00
CA ARG A 215 -17.32 -18.12 14.40
C ARG A 215 -16.31 -19.26 14.48
N PRO A 216 -15.34 -19.20 15.42
CA PRO A 216 -14.40 -20.28 15.64
C PRO A 216 -15.11 -21.62 15.92
N VAL A 217 -14.62 -22.69 15.26
CA VAL A 217 -15.11 -24.05 15.45
C VAL A 217 -14.29 -24.72 16.54
N GLU A 218 -14.96 -25.13 17.61
CA GLU A 218 -14.34 -25.84 18.76
C GLU A 218 -13.65 -27.16 18.32
N GLY A 219 -12.47 -27.42 18.86
CA GLY A 219 -11.69 -28.62 18.54
C GLY A 219 -10.82 -28.49 17.28
N THR A 220 -10.76 -27.31 16.66
CA THR A 220 -9.90 -27.01 15.50
C THR A 220 -8.75 -26.08 15.85
N GLU A 221 -8.51 -25.85 17.15
CA GLU A 221 -7.48 -24.94 17.63
C GLU A 221 -6.10 -25.48 17.35
N GLU A 222 -5.25 -24.64 16.75
CA GLU A 222 -3.84 -24.90 16.48
C GLU A 222 -3.01 -23.78 17.11
N TYR A 223 -2.01 -24.15 17.93
CA TYR A 223 -1.05 -23.18 18.48
C TYR A 223 0.11 -23.01 17.49
N ILE A 224 0.43 -21.75 17.19
CA ILE A 224 1.58 -21.37 16.35
C ILE A 224 2.53 -20.52 17.20
N GLU A 225 3.75 -21.03 17.43
CA GLU A 225 4.82 -20.29 18.07
C GLU A 225 5.25 -19.10 17.18
N CYS A 226 5.16 -17.88 17.70
CA CYS A 226 5.61 -16.68 17.02
C CYS A 226 5.95 -15.58 18.03
N ASP A 227 6.78 -14.62 17.62
CA ASP A 227 7.13 -13.43 18.43
C ASP A 227 6.39 -12.17 18.00
N THR A 228 5.63 -12.25 16.91
CA THR A 228 4.91 -11.12 16.34
C THR A 228 3.62 -11.57 15.65
N LEU A 229 2.53 -10.88 15.99
CA LEU A 229 1.25 -10.95 15.28
C LEU A 229 1.01 -9.65 14.52
N MET A 230 0.98 -9.71 13.19
CA MET A 230 0.63 -8.58 12.33
C MET A 230 -0.84 -8.61 11.96
N LEU A 231 -1.51 -7.48 12.08
CA LEU A 231 -2.93 -7.31 11.78
C LEU A 231 -3.11 -6.58 10.44
N SER A 232 -3.74 -7.23 9.47
CA SER A 232 -4.12 -6.67 8.16
C SER A 232 -5.62 -6.87 7.92
N VAL A 233 -6.45 -6.40 8.85
CA VAL A 233 -7.87 -6.72 8.98
C VAL A 233 -8.79 -5.58 8.55
N GLY A 234 -8.35 -4.79 7.61
CA GLY A 234 -9.11 -3.70 7.01
C GLY A 234 -8.70 -2.32 7.48
N LEU A 235 -9.22 -1.34 6.76
CA LEU A 235 -8.92 0.08 6.90
C LEU A 235 -10.15 0.86 7.35
N ILE A 236 -9.92 1.98 8.04
CA ILE A 236 -10.96 2.88 8.54
C ILE A 236 -10.64 4.28 8.01
N PRO A 237 -11.54 4.92 7.23
CA PRO A 237 -11.38 6.31 6.81
C PRO A 237 -11.16 7.26 7.98
N GLU A 238 -10.22 8.21 7.84
CA GLU A 238 -9.95 9.23 8.85
C GLU A 238 -11.05 10.30 8.83
N ASN A 239 -11.90 10.33 9.84
CA ASN A 239 -13.11 11.16 9.83
C ASN A 239 -13.34 11.98 11.11
N GLU A 240 -12.41 12.02 12.05
CA GLU A 240 -12.58 12.74 13.32
C GLU A 240 -12.70 14.25 13.12
N LEU A 241 -11.83 14.84 12.28
CA LEU A 241 -11.87 16.28 11.98
C LEU A 241 -13.13 16.68 11.21
N SER A 242 -13.51 15.87 10.23
CA SER A 242 -14.67 16.14 9.38
C SER A 242 -16.01 16.02 10.14
N LYS A 243 -16.11 15.06 11.08
CA LYS A 243 -17.28 14.97 11.97
C LYS A 243 -17.45 16.22 12.83
N LYS A 244 -16.35 16.80 13.34
CA LYS A 244 -16.41 18.06 14.08
C LYS A 244 -16.91 19.22 13.21
N ALA A 245 -16.54 19.24 11.94
CA ALA A 245 -17.04 20.22 10.97
C ALA A 245 -18.51 19.99 10.56
N GLY A 246 -19.11 18.85 10.95
CA GLY A 246 -20.49 18.49 10.62
C GLY A 246 -20.65 17.75 9.30
N VAL A 247 -19.56 17.20 8.74
CA VAL A 247 -19.62 16.35 7.52
C VAL A 247 -20.32 15.04 7.85
N GLU A 248 -21.27 14.64 7.04
CA GLU A 248 -21.97 13.37 7.15
C GLU A 248 -21.07 12.21 6.73
N ILE A 249 -21.18 11.10 7.47
CA ILE A 249 -20.42 9.88 7.28
C ILE A 249 -21.34 8.76 6.80
N ASP A 250 -20.98 8.13 5.69
CA ASP A 250 -21.69 6.97 5.16
C ASP A 250 -21.59 5.77 6.13
N PRO A 251 -22.69 5.18 6.55
CA PRO A 251 -22.69 4.09 7.51
C PRO A 251 -22.06 2.79 6.99
N LYS A 252 -21.94 2.61 5.67
CA LYS A 252 -21.36 1.42 5.04
C LYS A 252 -19.86 1.56 4.86
N THR A 253 -19.43 2.63 4.18
CA THR A 253 -18.01 2.86 3.89
C THR A 253 -17.23 3.44 5.07
N LYS A 254 -17.95 4.05 6.04
CA LYS A 254 -17.40 4.85 7.15
C LYS A 254 -16.61 6.09 6.69
N GLY A 255 -16.65 6.40 5.41
CA GLY A 255 -16.07 7.60 4.82
C GLY A 255 -17.08 8.72 4.66
N HIS A 256 -16.63 9.82 4.06
CA HIS A 256 -17.47 11.00 3.85
C HIS A 256 -18.52 10.76 2.77
N VAL A 257 -19.74 11.28 3.00
CA VAL A 257 -20.74 11.42 1.94
C VAL A 257 -20.33 12.57 1.04
N VAL A 258 -20.17 12.31 -0.25
CA VAL A 258 -19.77 13.30 -1.26
C VAL A 258 -20.65 13.20 -2.50
N ASP A 259 -20.83 14.33 -3.19
CA ASP A 259 -21.46 14.37 -4.52
C ASP A 259 -20.49 13.98 -5.64
N GLU A 260 -20.91 14.14 -6.90
CA GLU A 260 -20.11 13.85 -8.09
C GLU A 260 -18.87 14.75 -8.23
N ASN A 261 -18.92 15.97 -7.69
CA ASN A 261 -17.83 16.94 -7.65
C ASN A 261 -16.93 16.79 -6.43
N ARG A 262 -17.15 15.70 -5.64
CA ARG A 262 -16.44 15.44 -4.39
C ARG A 262 -16.71 16.45 -3.28
N GLN A 263 -17.77 17.30 -3.39
CA GLN A 263 -18.21 18.16 -2.30
C GLN A 263 -18.92 17.32 -1.24
N THR A 264 -18.57 17.55 0.02
CA THR A 264 -19.23 16.91 1.17
C THR A 264 -20.59 17.55 1.46
N THR A 265 -21.31 17.06 2.46
CA THR A 265 -22.54 17.70 2.95
C THR A 265 -22.33 19.09 3.58
N CYS A 266 -21.07 19.49 3.76
CA CYS A 266 -20.69 20.84 4.19
C CYS A 266 -20.17 21.65 3.01
N GLU A 267 -20.84 22.74 2.72
CA GLU A 267 -20.54 23.64 1.59
C GLU A 267 -19.09 24.15 1.65
N GLY A 268 -18.37 24.05 0.51
CA GLY A 268 -16.98 24.45 0.38
C GLY A 268 -15.96 23.49 1.03
N ILE A 269 -16.42 22.33 1.56
CA ILE A 269 -15.56 21.25 2.04
C ILE A 269 -15.70 20.06 1.09
N PHE A 270 -14.59 19.67 0.49
CA PHE A 270 -14.48 18.57 -0.46
C PHE A 270 -13.68 17.42 0.15
N ALA A 271 -13.84 16.20 -0.38
CA ALA A 271 -13.08 15.05 0.09
C ALA A 271 -12.75 14.07 -1.06
N CYS A 272 -11.56 13.44 -1.01
CA CYS A 272 -11.12 12.52 -2.04
C CYS A 272 -10.23 11.39 -1.47
N GLY A 273 -10.16 10.29 -2.20
CA GLY A 273 -9.34 9.13 -1.87
C GLY A 273 -9.88 8.33 -0.69
N ASN A 274 -8.97 7.70 0.06
CA ASN A 274 -9.33 6.72 1.09
C ASN A 274 -10.10 7.29 2.30
N VAL A 275 -10.20 8.60 2.40
CA VAL A 275 -11.08 9.23 3.40
C VAL A 275 -12.56 9.16 3.00
N VAL A 276 -12.86 8.99 1.70
CA VAL A 276 -14.22 8.77 1.17
C VAL A 276 -14.56 7.28 1.16
N LYS A 277 -13.71 6.49 0.54
CA LYS A 277 -13.76 5.02 0.55
C LYS A 277 -12.38 4.46 0.27
N VAL A 278 -12.11 3.27 0.78
CA VAL A 278 -10.83 2.59 0.51
C VAL A 278 -10.77 2.16 -0.96
N HIS A 279 -9.70 2.55 -1.65
CA HIS A 279 -9.41 2.18 -3.04
C HIS A 279 -8.33 1.10 -3.10
N GLU A 280 -8.42 0.24 -4.11
CA GLU A 280 -7.42 -0.80 -4.38
C GLU A 280 -6.21 -0.25 -5.14
N LEU A 281 -6.38 0.81 -5.95
CA LEU A 281 -5.32 1.44 -6.74
C LEU A 281 -5.21 2.94 -6.46
N VAL A 282 -3.98 3.40 -6.29
CA VAL A 282 -3.66 4.83 -6.06
C VAL A 282 -4.00 5.71 -7.27
N ASP A 283 -4.00 5.16 -8.47
CA ASP A 283 -4.35 5.88 -9.69
C ASP A 283 -5.78 6.46 -9.60
N PHE A 284 -6.74 5.71 -9.04
CA PHE A 284 -8.11 6.19 -8.80
C PHE A 284 -8.19 7.24 -7.68
N VAL A 285 -7.34 7.12 -6.65
CA VAL A 285 -7.20 8.14 -5.62
C VAL A 285 -6.75 9.47 -6.23
N SER A 286 -5.80 9.42 -7.17
CA SER A 286 -5.31 10.60 -7.88
C SER A 286 -6.37 11.24 -8.77
N GLU A 287 -7.19 10.45 -9.48
CA GLU A 287 -8.33 10.96 -10.26
C GLU A 287 -9.37 11.66 -9.38
N GLU A 288 -9.69 11.09 -8.22
CA GLU A 288 -10.57 11.76 -7.25
C GLU A 288 -9.97 13.07 -6.72
N GLY A 289 -8.64 13.09 -6.48
CA GLY A 289 -7.92 14.30 -6.09
C GLY A 289 -7.95 15.39 -7.15
N GLU A 290 -7.87 15.01 -8.43
CA GLU A 290 -8.01 15.95 -9.55
C GLU A 290 -9.39 16.56 -9.59
N THR A 291 -10.45 15.75 -9.44
CA THR A 291 -11.84 16.20 -9.40
C THR A 291 -12.08 17.14 -8.21
N ALA A 292 -11.71 16.73 -7.00
CA ALA A 292 -11.91 17.52 -5.79
C ALA A 292 -11.15 18.86 -5.83
N GLY A 293 -9.90 18.85 -6.32
CA GLY A 293 -9.09 20.05 -6.42
C GLY A 293 -9.63 21.05 -7.44
N TYR A 294 -10.11 20.56 -8.59
CA TYR A 294 -10.77 21.39 -9.59
C TYR A 294 -12.05 22.02 -9.05
N ALA A 295 -12.94 21.20 -8.48
CA ALA A 295 -14.20 21.66 -7.93
C ALA A 295 -14.01 22.69 -6.79
N ALA A 296 -13.07 22.45 -5.89
CA ALA A 296 -12.71 23.36 -4.82
C ALA A 296 -12.25 24.74 -5.36
N ALA A 297 -11.47 24.76 -6.44
CA ALA A 297 -11.04 26.01 -7.08
C ALA A 297 -12.19 26.74 -7.77
N CYS A 298 -13.10 26.02 -8.43
CA CYS A 298 -14.30 26.62 -9.01
C CYS A 298 -15.19 27.24 -7.93
N TYR A 299 -15.43 26.50 -6.85
CA TYR A 299 -16.19 26.99 -5.70
C TYR A 299 -15.58 28.27 -5.10
N ALA A 300 -14.27 28.26 -4.83
CA ALA A 300 -13.56 29.41 -4.27
C ALA A 300 -13.60 30.65 -5.18
N ALA A 301 -13.74 30.48 -6.48
CA ALA A 301 -13.86 31.54 -7.47
C ALA A 301 -15.32 31.96 -7.78
N GLY A 302 -16.31 31.35 -7.10
CA GLY A 302 -17.73 31.59 -7.37
C GLY A 302 -18.20 31.13 -8.77
N ARG A 303 -17.47 30.16 -9.37
CA ARG A 303 -17.79 29.54 -10.67
C ARG A 303 -18.68 28.30 -10.49
N PRO A 304 -19.53 27.96 -11.47
CA PRO A 304 -20.28 26.72 -11.46
C PRO A 304 -19.36 25.51 -11.30
N LEU A 305 -19.82 24.50 -10.56
CA LEU A 305 -19.14 23.23 -10.45
C LEU A 305 -19.44 22.41 -11.72
N GLU A 306 -18.38 22.07 -12.45
CA GLU A 306 -18.45 21.20 -13.62
C GLU A 306 -17.76 19.89 -13.30
N THR A 307 -18.43 18.77 -13.56
CA THR A 307 -17.86 17.44 -13.30
C THR A 307 -16.75 17.13 -14.30
N ILE A 308 -15.56 16.82 -13.83
CA ILE A 308 -14.49 16.29 -14.67
C ILE A 308 -14.81 14.83 -14.98
N HIS A 309 -15.06 14.54 -16.25
CA HIS A 309 -15.19 13.17 -16.71
C HIS A 309 -13.81 12.58 -17.02
N HIS A 310 -13.32 11.71 -16.14
CA HIS A 310 -12.15 10.88 -16.45
C HIS A 310 -12.54 9.84 -17.49
N SER A 311 -11.73 9.68 -18.55
CA SER A 311 -12.01 8.73 -19.64
C SER A 311 -12.10 7.31 -19.07
N GLU A 312 -13.33 6.81 -18.96
CA GLU A 312 -13.59 5.49 -18.43
C GLU A 312 -13.15 4.39 -19.40
N LYS A 313 -12.03 3.74 -19.11
CA LYS A 313 -11.99 2.29 -19.15
C LYS A 313 -11.49 1.85 -17.78
N ARG A 314 -12.38 1.91 -16.78
CA ARG A 314 -12.17 1.14 -15.56
C ARG A 314 -11.99 -0.30 -16.01
N ILE A 315 -10.76 -0.77 -15.99
CA ILE A 315 -10.51 -2.20 -16.02
C ILE A 315 -11.20 -2.69 -14.76
N SER A 316 -12.37 -3.31 -14.92
CA SER A 316 -13.07 -3.93 -13.81
C SER A 316 -12.12 -4.97 -13.26
N GLU A 317 -11.54 -4.67 -12.11
CA GLU A 317 -10.75 -5.63 -11.35
C GLU A 317 -11.68 -6.81 -11.10
N LYS A 318 -11.42 -7.91 -11.75
CA LYS A 318 -12.08 -9.16 -11.40
C LYS A 318 -11.55 -9.50 -10.01
N LYS A 319 -12.35 -9.20 -8.99
CA LYS A 319 -12.13 -9.68 -7.63
C LYS A 319 -11.80 -11.15 -7.71
N GLY A 320 -10.67 -11.51 -7.17
CA GLY A 320 -10.04 -12.78 -7.02
C GLY A 320 -10.56 -13.92 -7.89
N VAL A 321 -9.68 -14.57 -8.61
CA VAL A 321 -10.00 -15.87 -9.18
C VAL A 321 -10.48 -16.74 -8.03
N LYS A 322 -11.77 -17.03 -7.99
CA LYS A 322 -12.34 -18.00 -7.07
C LYS A 322 -11.54 -19.29 -7.27
N ASN A 323 -10.98 -19.83 -6.19
CA ASN A 323 -10.18 -21.06 -6.13
C ASN A 323 -8.70 -20.94 -6.60
N LEU A 324 -7.88 -20.12 -5.91
CA LEU A 324 -6.43 -20.29 -5.90
C LEU A 324 -5.97 -21.46 -5.00
N ALA A 325 -6.89 -22.09 -4.27
CA ALA A 325 -6.63 -23.26 -3.42
C ALA A 325 -6.35 -24.55 -4.20
N ASP A 326 -6.53 -24.56 -5.52
CA ASP A 326 -6.20 -25.73 -6.32
C ASP A 326 -4.71 -25.69 -6.69
N GLU A 327 -3.88 -26.24 -5.80
CA GLU A 327 -2.44 -26.44 -6.01
C GLU A 327 -2.14 -27.38 -7.18
N THR A 328 -3.14 -28.08 -7.69
CA THR A 328 -3.02 -29.04 -8.80
C THR A 328 -3.15 -28.39 -10.18
N ASP A 329 -3.57 -27.12 -10.26
CA ASP A 329 -3.72 -26.44 -11.54
C ASP A 329 -2.37 -25.93 -12.06
N PRO A 330 -1.89 -26.46 -13.21
CA PRO A 330 -0.61 -26.07 -13.81
C PRO A 330 -0.60 -24.68 -14.45
N ALA A 331 -1.69 -23.92 -14.34
CA ALA A 331 -1.78 -22.60 -14.96
C ALA A 331 -0.92 -21.55 -14.24
N VAL A 332 -0.16 -20.80 -15.01
CA VAL A 332 0.61 -19.63 -14.57
C VAL A 332 -0.33 -18.46 -14.30
N ILE A 333 -0.19 -17.82 -13.17
CA ILE A 333 -0.87 -16.55 -12.86
C ILE A 333 0.01 -15.40 -13.31
N CYS A 334 -0.47 -14.62 -14.26
CA CYS A 334 0.25 -13.43 -14.74
C CYS A 334 0.25 -12.33 -13.68
N THR A 335 1.43 -11.84 -13.32
CA THR A 335 1.62 -10.80 -12.29
C THR A 335 1.92 -9.43 -12.86
N VAL A 336 1.93 -9.26 -14.18
CA VAL A 336 2.29 -8.00 -14.88
C VAL A 336 1.32 -6.86 -14.60
N CYS A 337 0.05 -7.17 -14.32
CA CYS A 337 -0.96 -6.15 -13.99
C CYS A 337 -2.00 -6.74 -13.01
N PRO A 338 -2.87 -5.89 -12.43
CA PRO A 338 -3.87 -6.33 -11.45
C PRO A 338 -4.88 -7.38 -11.96
N ILE A 339 -5.04 -7.57 -13.28
CA ILE A 339 -6.01 -8.52 -13.86
C ILE A 339 -5.72 -9.96 -13.43
N GLY A 340 -4.44 -10.34 -13.26
CA GLY A 340 -4.07 -11.66 -12.79
C GLY A 340 -4.54 -12.80 -13.71
N CYS A 341 -4.30 -12.70 -15.04
CA CYS A 341 -4.74 -13.73 -15.99
C CYS A 341 -4.21 -15.12 -15.61
N ARG A 342 -5.07 -16.11 -15.68
CA ARG A 342 -4.71 -17.53 -15.56
C ARG A 342 -4.32 -18.05 -16.94
N ILE A 343 -3.06 -18.45 -17.13
CA ILE A 343 -2.49 -18.76 -18.45
C ILE A 343 -1.95 -20.18 -18.42
N LYS A 344 -2.49 -21.03 -19.28
CA LYS A 344 -1.91 -22.35 -19.53
C LYS A 344 -0.75 -22.18 -20.50
N VAL A 345 0.34 -22.90 -20.24
CA VAL A 345 1.54 -22.90 -21.09
C VAL A 345 1.85 -24.32 -21.48
N GLU A 346 1.85 -24.59 -22.79
CA GLU A 346 2.18 -25.89 -23.34
C GLU A 346 3.46 -25.81 -24.16
N ARG A 347 4.38 -26.77 -23.94
CA ARG A 347 5.58 -26.88 -24.76
C ARG A 347 5.24 -27.62 -26.06
N VAL A 348 5.56 -27.02 -27.20
CA VAL A 348 5.41 -27.59 -28.53
C VAL A 348 6.80 -27.76 -29.19
N LYS A 349 6.85 -28.41 -30.37
CA LYS A 349 8.14 -28.68 -31.06
C LYS A 349 9.00 -27.44 -31.26
N ASP A 350 8.37 -26.30 -31.60
CA ASP A 350 9.06 -25.07 -31.98
C ASP A 350 8.88 -23.93 -30.96
N GLY A 351 8.64 -24.25 -29.67
CA GLY A 351 8.50 -23.22 -28.62
C GLY A 351 7.40 -23.50 -27.61
N TYR A 352 6.62 -22.48 -27.28
CA TYR A 352 5.52 -22.55 -26.32
C TYR A 352 4.24 -21.93 -26.88
N VAL A 353 3.10 -22.52 -26.54
CA VAL A 353 1.77 -21.98 -26.83
C VAL A 353 1.10 -21.61 -25.52
N THR A 354 0.40 -20.48 -25.50
CA THR A 354 -0.30 -19.99 -24.30
C THR A 354 -1.79 -19.84 -24.57
N GLU A 355 -2.60 -20.13 -23.55
CA GLU A 355 -4.05 -19.95 -23.56
C GLU A 355 -4.50 -19.23 -22.29
N GLY A 356 -5.43 -18.26 -22.41
CA GLY A 356 -5.97 -17.51 -21.25
C GLY A 356 -5.32 -16.16 -21.00
N ASN A 357 -4.31 -15.75 -21.80
CA ASN A 357 -3.72 -14.42 -21.73
C ASN A 357 -4.61 -13.37 -22.40
N ASN A 358 -4.83 -12.23 -21.74
CA ASN A 358 -5.57 -11.10 -22.30
C ASN A 358 -4.71 -10.14 -23.14
N CYS A 359 -3.39 -10.31 -23.15
CA CYS A 359 -2.47 -9.45 -23.88
C CYS A 359 -1.11 -10.13 -24.11
N LYS A 360 -0.32 -9.60 -25.07
CA LYS A 360 1.03 -10.09 -25.39
C LYS A 360 2.01 -10.04 -24.20
N ARG A 361 1.84 -9.09 -23.27
CA ARG A 361 2.69 -9.03 -22.07
C ARG A 361 2.44 -10.23 -21.16
N GLY A 362 1.17 -10.66 -21.03
CA GLY A 362 0.80 -11.85 -20.26
C GLY A 362 1.33 -13.13 -20.89
N GLU A 363 1.30 -13.26 -22.22
CA GLU A 363 1.91 -14.35 -22.97
C GLU A 363 3.42 -14.45 -22.69
N ALA A 364 4.15 -13.36 -22.91
CA ALA A 364 5.59 -13.29 -22.67
C ALA A 364 5.95 -13.62 -21.21
N TYR A 365 5.16 -13.09 -20.26
CA TYR A 365 5.34 -13.39 -18.83
C TYR A 365 5.16 -14.89 -18.56
N ALA A 366 4.09 -15.51 -19.05
CA ALA A 366 3.79 -16.90 -18.77
C ALA A 366 4.86 -17.86 -19.32
N ILE A 367 5.36 -17.60 -20.52
CA ILE A 367 6.48 -18.37 -21.11
C ILE A 367 7.74 -18.19 -20.25
N LYS A 368 8.03 -16.95 -19.82
CA LYS A 368 9.19 -16.66 -19.00
C LYS A 368 9.10 -17.29 -17.62
N GLU A 369 7.90 -17.32 -17.01
CA GLU A 369 7.66 -17.92 -15.70
C GLU A 369 7.96 -19.42 -15.67
N VAL A 370 7.67 -20.15 -16.76
CA VAL A 370 7.95 -21.60 -16.85
C VAL A 370 9.35 -21.95 -17.35
N THR A 371 10.10 -20.97 -17.88
CA THR A 371 11.44 -21.19 -18.42
C THR A 371 12.56 -20.62 -17.55
N SER A 372 12.41 -19.36 -17.15
CA SER A 372 13.39 -18.60 -16.36
C SER A 372 12.67 -17.50 -15.60
N PRO A 373 12.02 -17.82 -14.46
CA PRO A 373 11.22 -16.87 -13.69
C PRO A 373 12.09 -15.73 -13.17
N GLU A 374 11.57 -14.50 -13.32
CA GLU A 374 12.23 -13.28 -12.87
C GLU A 374 11.31 -12.41 -12.04
N ARG A 375 11.93 -11.62 -11.13
CA ARG A 375 11.21 -10.67 -10.27
C ARG A 375 11.97 -9.36 -10.18
N THR A 376 11.25 -8.26 -10.11
CA THR A 376 11.83 -6.98 -9.68
C THR A 376 12.02 -7.03 -8.17
N LEU A 377 13.25 -6.82 -7.72
CA LEU A 377 13.58 -6.77 -6.30
C LEU A 377 13.41 -5.34 -5.80
N THR A 378 12.65 -5.17 -4.72
CA THR A 378 12.47 -3.90 -4.02
C THR A 378 12.81 -4.08 -2.56
N THR A 379 13.67 -3.22 -2.01
CA THR A 379 14.11 -3.28 -0.62
C THR A 379 14.59 -1.91 -0.13
N ILE A 380 15.28 -1.87 1.00
CA ILE A 380 15.90 -0.69 1.57
C ILE A 380 17.40 -0.90 1.74
N MET A 381 18.14 0.19 1.78
CA MET A 381 19.56 0.21 2.17
C MET A 381 19.77 1.24 3.28
N ALA A 382 20.63 0.92 4.24
CA ALA A 382 21.00 1.86 5.28
C ALA A 382 21.90 2.97 4.72
N SER A 383 21.74 4.20 5.20
CA SER A 383 22.69 5.29 4.96
C SER A 383 23.60 5.54 6.16
N ASP A 384 24.68 6.28 5.94
CA ASP A 384 25.60 6.78 6.95
C ASP A 384 24.88 7.61 8.04
N CYS A 385 23.80 8.30 7.68
CA CYS A 385 22.94 9.06 8.59
C CYS A 385 21.83 8.22 9.23
N LYS A 386 21.89 6.88 9.13
CA LYS A 386 20.89 5.94 9.67
C LYS A 386 19.47 6.11 9.07
N LYS A 387 19.34 6.75 7.92
CA LYS A 387 18.10 6.78 7.15
C LYS A 387 18.01 5.52 6.28
N MET A 388 16.81 4.98 6.14
CA MET A 388 16.54 3.86 5.23
C MET A 388 16.19 4.38 3.84
N ILE A 389 16.99 4.02 2.85
CA ILE A 389 16.86 4.46 1.47
C ILE A 389 16.14 3.35 0.68
N PRO A 390 14.94 3.61 0.14
CA PRO A 390 14.26 2.63 -0.70
C PRO A 390 14.96 2.49 -2.04
N VAL A 391 15.16 1.24 -2.44
CA VAL A 391 15.85 0.87 -3.68
C VAL A 391 15.11 -0.23 -4.42
N LYS A 392 15.35 -0.32 -5.73
CA LYS A 392 14.86 -1.43 -6.56
C LYS A 392 15.90 -1.84 -7.61
N THR A 393 15.71 -3.02 -8.20
CA THR A 393 16.40 -3.35 -9.43
C THR A 393 15.74 -2.63 -10.63
N ASP A 394 16.54 -2.05 -11.52
CA ASP A 394 16.05 -1.32 -12.71
C ASP A 394 15.34 -2.22 -13.74
N ARG A 395 15.58 -3.51 -13.63
CA ARG A 395 14.95 -4.58 -14.42
C ARG A 395 14.80 -5.86 -13.58
N PRO A 396 13.93 -6.81 -13.99
CA PRO A 396 13.78 -8.07 -13.29
C PRO A 396 15.08 -8.88 -13.23
N VAL A 397 15.27 -9.61 -12.14
CA VAL A 397 16.40 -10.50 -11.89
C VAL A 397 15.91 -11.95 -11.71
N PRO A 398 16.74 -12.97 -11.95
CA PRO A 398 16.36 -14.36 -11.72
C PRO A 398 15.84 -14.59 -10.31
N LYS A 399 14.66 -15.22 -10.19
CA LYS A 399 13.99 -15.49 -8.92
C LYS A 399 14.89 -16.25 -7.94
N GLU A 400 15.64 -17.19 -8.41
CA GLU A 400 16.57 -18.03 -7.62
C GLU A 400 17.73 -17.24 -7.00
N LYS A 401 18.08 -16.07 -7.56
CA LYS A 401 19.15 -15.22 -7.04
C LYS A 401 18.71 -14.19 -5.99
N ILE A 402 17.42 -14.05 -5.73
CA ILE A 402 16.89 -13.01 -4.84
C ILE A 402 17.59 -13.00 -3.47
N GLU A 403 17.77 -14.16 -2.85
CA GLU A 403 18.41 -14.27 -1.54
C GLU A 403 19.88 -13.84 -1.56
N GLU A 404 20.65 -14.24 -2.59
CA GLU A 404 22.02 -13.80 -2.81
C GLU A 404 22.10 -12.28 -3.01
N LEU A 405 21.23 -11.74 -3.86
CA LEU A 405 21.20 -10.30 -4.14
C LEU A 405 20.83 -9.48 -2.91
N MET A 406 19.90 -9.95 -2.07
CA MET A 406 19.58 -9.31 -0.79
C MET A 406 20.80 -9.23 0.14
N LYS A 407 21.64 -10.27 0.21
CA LYS A 407 22.89 -10.24 0.99
C LYS A 407 23.83 -9.16 0.48
N ILE A 408 24.05 -9.08 -0.85
CA ILE A 408 24.89 -8.05 -1.47
C ILE A 408 24.38 -6.64 -1.16
N ILE A 409 23.06 -6.43 -1.20
CA ILE A 409 22.44 -5.12 -0.91
C ILE A 409 22.63 -4.76 0.57
N ASN A 410 22.39 -5.70 1.47
CA ASN A 410 22.42 -5.45 2.92
C ASN A 410 23.85 -5.19 3.47
N GLU A 411 24.90 -5.61 2.74
CA GLU A 411 26.30 -5.35 3.11
C GLU A 411 26.77 -3.92 2.83
N LYS A 412 26.00 -3.15 2.03
CA LYS A 412 26.39 -1.79 1.64
C LYS A 412 25.67 -0.73 2.46
N THR A 413 26.41 0.34 2.77
CA THR A 413 25.88 1.57 3.37
C THR A 413 26.01 2.71 2.36
N LEU A 414 24.98 3.51 2.21
CA LEU A 414 24.91 4.61 1.27
C LEU A 414 25.39 5.93 1.89
N LEU A 415 26.07 6.73 1.09
CA LEU A 415 26.39 8.11 1.43
C LEU A 415 25.34 9.05 0.88
N LEU A 416 24.90 10.02 1.67
CA LEU A 416 24.00 11.08 1.22
C LEU A 416 24.80 12.31 0.75
N PRO A 417 24.28 13.17 -0.16
CA PRO A 417 22.95 13.10 -0.79
C PRO A 417 22.87 12.04 -1.90
N ILE A 418 21.62 11.61 -2.20
CA ILE A 418 21.32 10.69 -3.29
C ILE A 418 20.00 11.09 -3.96
N SER A 419 19.93 10.95 -5.28
CA SER A 419 18.77 11.34 -6.06
C SER A 419 17.99 10.12 -6.56
N LEU A 420 16.69 10.33 -6.82
CA LEU A 420 15.85 9.35 -7.50
C LEU A 420 16.49 8.92 -8.83
N GLY A 421 16.63 7.60 -9.03
CA GLY A 421 17.22 7.01 -10.24
C GLY A 421 18.72 6.82 -10.19
N ASP A 422 19.44 7.34 -9.19
CA ASP A 422 20.88 7.12 -9.06
C ASP A 422 21.19 5.62 -8.96
N ILE A 423 22.18 5.19 -9.73
CA ILE A 423 22.66 3.81 -9.71
C ILE A 423 23.57 3.61 -8.50
N ILE A 424 23.16 2.69 -7.64
CA ILE A 424 23.86 2.40 -6.37
C ILE A 424 24.78 1.18 -6.51
N ILE A 425 24.31 0.16 -7.23
CA ILE A 425 25.07 -1.06 -7.51
C ILE A 425 24.90 -1.37 -8.98
N GLU A 426 25.99 -1.32 -9.75
CA GLU A 426 25.99 -1.75 -11.14
C GLU A 426 26.02 -3.28 -11.24
N ASN A 427 25.30 -3.83 -12.22
CA ASN A 427 25.33 -5.25 -12.59
C ASN A 427 25.29 -6.19 -11.37
N ILE A 428 24.32 -5.98 -10.48
CA ILE A 428 24.24 -6.72 -9.20
C ILE A 428 24.27 -8.24 -9.43
N GLY A 429 25.18 -8.93 -8.74
CA GLY A 429 25.34 -10.39 -8.84
C GLY A 429 25.54 -10.93 -10.25
N GLY A 430 26.04 -10.11 -11.19
CA GLY A 430 26.23 -10.49 -12.59
C GLY A 430 24.94 -10.70 -13.39
N THR A 431 23.84 -10.14 -12.95
CA THR A 431 22.49 -10.32 -13.56
C THR A 431 22.21 -9.39 -14.73
N GLY A 432 23.06 -8.38 -14.97
CA GLY A 432 22.83 -7.30 -15.90
C GLY A 432 21.87 -6.22 -15.39
N ALA A 433 21.29 -6.40 -14.19
CA ALA A 433 20.46 -5.40 -13.54
C ALA A 433 21.29 -4.49 -12.62
N ASN A 434 20.84 -3.25 -12.48
CA ASN A 434 21.40 -2.30 -11.51
C ASN A 434 20.44 -2.13 -10.34
N VAL A 435 20.97 -1.80 -9.17
CA VAL A 435 20.17 -1.31 -8.04
C VAL A 435 20.12 0.21 -8.13
N VAL A 436 18.91 0.75 -8.13
CA VAL A 436 18.68 2.20 -8.26
C VAL A 436 17.89 2.73 -7.06
N CYS A 437 18.13 3.99 -6.72
CA CYS A 437 17.39 4.71 -5.70
C CYS A 437 15.96 5.04 -6.18
N THR A 438 14.98 4.86 -5.32
CA THR A 438 13.56 5.11 -5.67
C THR A 438 12.99 6.36 -4.97
N ARG A 439 13.83 7.16 -4.32
CA ARG A 439 13.46 8.42 -3.68
C ARG A 439 14.70 9.29 -3.43
N SER A 440 14.58 10.61 -3.66
CA SER A 440 15.66 11.56 -3.37
C SER A 440 15.81 11.85 -1.87
N PHE A 441 17.06 11.95 -1.42
CA PHE A 441 17.42 12.35 -0.06
C PHE A 441 18.49 13.44 -0.11
N ASN A 442 18.13 14.63 0.34
CA ASN A 442 19.05 15.73 0.56
C ASN A 442 19.59 15.66 2.00
N ILE A 443 20.76 16.26 2.24
CA ILE A 443 21.38 16.38 3.58
C ILE A 443 20.59 17.40 4.39
#